data_ec8fc6fafd20ffc864ec4ef6c4e1127a
#
_entry.id   ec8fc6fafd20ffc864ec4ef6c4e1127a
#
_cell.length_a   1.000
_cell.length_b   1.000
_cell.length_c   1.000
_cell.angle_alpha   90.00
_cell.angle_beta   90.00
_cell.angle_gamma   90.00
#
_symmetry.space_group_name_H-M   'P 1'
#
loop_
_entity.id
_entity.type
_entity.pdbx_description
1 polymer ?
#
loop_
_entity_poly.entity_id
_entity_poly.type
_entity_poly.pdbx_seq_one_letter_code
_entity_poly.pdbx_strand_id
1 'polypeptide(L)'
;MADEEKDTEEVAEEPKKKSPIILVVILVLIGLVLAGGISFFITTKMMADTATEQVNEHHDPGKFIKLGDAKEGIMVNVGGQKAGKFLKAGIVLEMNPGKKANMTEEGALLPEAETKILDTTMQILRSAKLDEFDATRQDDLKKKIKDELNTKLGPGSVYDVYITSFLLQ
;
A
#
# COMPACT_ATOMS: atom_id res chain seq x y z
N MET A 1 52.69 62.96 36.70
CA MET A 1 52.21 61.69 37.21
C MET A 1 51.52 61.03 36.11
N ALA A 2 52.15 60.02 35.68
CA ALA A 2 52.07 59.36 34.39
C ALA A 2 50.80 58.54 34.24
N ASP A 3 50.16 58.77 33.10
CA ASP A 3 49.13 57.88 32.57
C ASP A 3 49.74 57.13 31.39
N GLU A 4 49.80 55.80 31.55
CA GLU A 4 50.15 54.89 30.47
C GLU A 4 48.86 54.46 29.75
N GLU A 5 48.66 55.00 28.60
CA GLU A 5 47.72 54.47 27.60
C GLU A 5 48.29 53.19 27.01
N LYS A 6 47.54 52.12 27.16
CA LYS A 6 47.84 50.84 26.55
C LYS A 6 46.98 50.66 25.32
N ASP A 7 47.56 50.95 24.18
CA ASP A 7 47.03 50.65 22.86
C ASP A 7 46.79 49.13 22.75
N THR A 8 45.55 48.79 22.52
CA THR A 8 45.17 47.42 22.12
C THR A 8 45.02 47.43 20.61
N GLU A 9 46.04 46.97 19.92
CA GLU A 9 45.97 46.73 18.48
C GLU A 9 44.95 45.59 18.21
N GLU A 10 43.87 45.96 17.61
CA GLU A 10 42.86 45.07 17.00
C GLU A 10 43.46 44.46 15.73
N VAL A 11 43.94 43.21 15.85
CA VAL A 11 44.43 42.44 14.71
C VAL A 11 43.23 42.01 13.90
N ALA A 12 42.94 42.72 12.81
CA ALA A 12 41.99 42.32 11.78
C ALA A 12 42.49 41.01 11.14
N GLU A 13 41.85 39.88 11.45
CA GLU A 13 42.03 38.62 10.71
C GLU A 13 41.51 38.82 9.26
N GLU A 14 42.42 38.89 8.32
CA GLU A 14 42.12 38.81 6.87
C GLU A 14 41.42 37.47 6.57
N PRO A 15 40.32 37.44 5.78
CA PRO A 15 39.66 36.22 5.39
C PRO A 15 40.62 35.42 4.51
N LYS A 16 41.11 34.29 5.04
CA LYS A 16 41.91 33.29 4.29
C LYS A 16 41.15 32.91 3.04
N LYS A 17 41.64 33.29 1.87
CA LYS A 17 41.14 32.87 0.53
C LYS A 17 41.14 31.33 0.52
N LYS A 18 39.97 30.75 0.66
CA LYS A 18 39.78 29.28 0.54
C LYS A 18 40.26 28.88 -0.85
N SER A 19 41.23 28.00 -0.93
CA SER A 19 41.79 27.57 -2.21
C SER A 19 40.67 27.00 -3.09
N PRO A 20 40.66 27.27 -4.40
CA PRO A 20 39.61 26.84 -5.32
C PRO A 20 39.44 25.29 -5.29
N ILE A 21 40.49 24.58 -4.91
CA ILE A 21 40.49 23.09 -4.75
C ILE A 21 39.55 22.64 -3.64
N ILE A 22 39.53 23.35 -2.49
CA ILE A 22 38.66 23.03 -1.36
C ILE A 22 37.18 23.20 -1.77
N LEU A 23 36.87 24.26 -2.53
CA LEU A 23 35.53 24.53 -3.02
C LEU A 23 35.06 23.44 -4.00
N VAL A 24 35.94 22.98 -4.90
CA VAL A 24 35.67 21.88 -5.84
C VAL A 24 35.42 20.57 -5.09
N VAL A 25 36.22 20.26 -4.08
CA VAL A 25 36.05 19.04 -3.25
C VAL A 25 34.72 19.05 -2.51
N ILE A 26 34.34 20.19 -1.93
CA ILE A 26 33.03 20.35 -1.25
C ILE A 26 31.87 20.14 -2.26
N LEU A 27 31.98 20.70 -3.46
CA LEU A 27 30.95 20.59 -4.50
C LEU A 27 30.79 19.16 -5.00
N VAL A 28 31.88 18.41 -5.14
CA VAL A 28 31.87 16.98 -5.48
C VAL A 28 31.23 16.15 -4.35
N LEU A 29 31.56 16.42 -3.08
CA LEU A 29 30.95 15.73 -1.95
C LEU A 29 29.45 15.99 -1.86
N ILE A 30 29.01 17.21 -2.07
CA ILE A 30 27.58 17.56 -2.09
C ILE A 30 26.89 16.81 -3.26
N GLY A 31 27.49 16.79 -4.43
CA GLY A 31 26.98 16.06 -5.59
C GLY A 31 26.83 14.55 -5.33
N LEU A 32 27.79 13.93 -4.64
CA LEU A 32 27.75 12.50 -4.27
C LEU A 32 26.62 12.21 -3.25
N VAL A 33 26.44 13.08 -2.26
CA VAL A 33 25.36 12.94 -1.25
C VAL A 33 24.00 13.12 -1.91
N LEU A 34 23.84 14.08 -2.80
CA LEU A 34 22.57 14.28 -3.53
C LEU A 34 22.26 13.10 -4.47
N ALA A 35 23.25 12.63 -5.22
CA ALA A 35 23.08 11.48 -6.12
C ALA A 35 22.72 10.21 -5.33
N GLY A 36 23.39 9.95 -4.20
CA GLY A 36 23.12 8.81 -3.33
C GLY A 36 21.72 8.91 -2.67
N GLY A 37 21.36 10.08 -2.19
CA GLY A 37 20.05 10.35 -1.57
C GLY A 37 18.90 10.17 -2.55
N ILE A 38 19.02 10.69 -3.77
CA ILE A 38 18.00 10.53 -4.81
C ILE A 38 17.89 9.07 -5.25
N SER A 39 19.01 8.37 -5.45
CA SER A 39 19.01 6.94 -5.80
C SER A 39 18.35 6.10 -4.71
N PHE A 40 18.67 6.35 -3.44
CA PHE A 40 18.04 5.65 -2.32
C PHE A 40 16.53 5.91 -2.25
N PHE A 41 16.10 7.16 -2.44
CA PHE A 41 14.68 7.51 -2.42
C PHE A 41 13.91 6.90 -3.59
N ILE A 42 14.49 6.90 -4.80
CA ILE A 42 13.88 6.27 -5.98
C ILE A 42 13.81 4.75 -5.77
N THR A 43 14.88 4.12 -5.27
CA THR A 43 14.92 2.67 -5.03
C THR A 43 13.88 2.26 -3.99
N THR A 44 13.74 3.00 -2.88
CA THR A 44 12.73 2.68 -1.86
C THR A 44 11.29 2.92 -2.36
N LYS A 45 11.07 3.95 -3.17
CA LYS A 45 9.76 4.17 -3.82
C LYS A 45 9.46 3.10 -4.86
N MET A 46 10.40 2.78 -5.75
CA MET A 46 10.21 1.73 -6.75
C MET A 46 10.04 0.35 -6.13
N MET A 47 10.77 0.03 -5.05
CA MET A 47 10.55 -1.24 -4.33
C MET A 47 9.19 -1.30 -3.64
N ALA A 48 8.65 -0.17 -3.18
CA ALA A 48 7.28 -0.12 -2.65
C ALA A 48 6.22 -0.28 -3.74
N ASP A 49 6.45 0.26 -4.94
CA ASP A 49 5.54 0.14 -6.07
C ASP A 49 5.71 -1.18 -6.85
N THR A 50 6.93 -1.73 -6.91
CA THR A 50 7.23 -3.02 -7.57
C THR A 50 6.79 -4.23 -6.72
N ALA A 51 6.55 -4.05 -5.41
CA ALA A 51 5.87 -5.07 -4.60
C ALA A 51 4.43 -5.33 -5.06
N THR A 52 3.96 -4.59 -6.07
CA THR A 52 2.61 -4.72 -6.65
C THR A 52 2.61 -5.41 -8.02
N GLU A 53 3.76 -5.62 -8.66
CA GLU A 53 3.85 -6.51 -9.82
C GLU A 53 3.91 -7.95 -9.32
N GLN A 54 2.94 -8.72 -9.71
CA GLN A 54 2.73 -10.14 -9.56
C GLN A 54 4.06 -10.93 -9.61
N VAL A 55 4.77 -10.95 -8.51
CA VAL A 55 5.64 -12.09 -8.24
C VAL A 55 4.65 -13.23 -8.03
N ASN A 56 4.60 -14.17 -8.96
CA ASN A 56 4.11 -15.50 -8.69
C ASN A 56 5.03 -16.09 -7.62
N GLU A 57 4.92 -15.57 -6.39
CA GLU A 57 5.46 -16.24 -5.24
C GLU A 57 4.79 -17.60 -5.23
N HIS A 58 5.60 -18.62 -5.43
CA HIS A 58 5.19 -20.01 -5.29
C HIS A 58 4.89 -20.25 -3.81
N HIS A 59 3.78 -19.64 -3.36
CA HIS A 59 3.27 -19.90 -2.02
C HIS A 59 2.55 -21.25 -2.02
N ASP A 60 2.48 -21.88 -0.86
CA ASP A 60 1.67 -23.07 -0.66
C ASP A 60 0.23 -22.79 -1.17
N PRO A 61 -0.43 -23.80 -1.77
CA PRO A 61 -1.78 -23.64 -2.29
C PRO A 61 -2.69 -22.98 -1.27
N GLY A 62 -3.32 -21.88 -1.66
CA GLY A 62 -4.29 -21.18 -0.82
C GLY A 62 -5.57 -21.97 -0.63
N LYS A 63 -6.33 -21.63 0.39
CA LYS A 63 -7.67 -22.18 0.62
C LYS A 63 -8.70 -21.27 -0.04
N PHE A 64 -9.50 -21.81 -0.95
CA PHE A 64 -10.56 -21.09 -1.63
C PHE A 64 -11.81 -21.01 -0.77
N ILE A 65 -12.24 -19.80 -0.43
CA ILE A 65 -13.42 -19.51 0.38
C ILE A 65 -14.39 -18.66 -0.43
N LYS A 66 -15.59 -19.17 -0.64
CA LYS A 66 -16.67 -18.43 -1.31
C LYS A 66 -17.37 -17.50 -0.31
N LEU A 67 -17.56 -16.24 -0.70
CA LEU A 67 -18.19 -15.24 0.16
C LEU A 67 -19.71 -15.16 -0.07
N GLY A 68 -20.43 -14.92 0.99
CA GLY A 68 -21.89 -14.74 0.98
C GLY A 68 -22.66 -16.04 0.82
N ASP A 69 -23.88 -15.94 0.28
CA ASP A 69 -24.73 -17.11 0.06
C ASP A 69 -24.14 -18.06 -0.96
N ALA A 70 -24.28 -19.37 -0.73
CA ALA A 70 -23.71 -20.40 -1.58
C ALA A 70 -24.21 -20.36 -3.05
N LYS A 71 -25.46 -19.93 -3.27
CA LYS A 71 -26.08 -19.85 -4.60
C LYS A 71 -26.08 -18.44 -5.16
N GLU A 72 -26.26 -17.46 -4.29
CA GLU A 72 -26.49 -16.06 -4.69
C GLU A 72 -25.25 -15.17 -4.58
N GLY A 73 -24.26 -15.56 -3.78
CA GLY A 73 -23.07 -14.73 -3.51
C GLY A 73 -23.40 -13.54 -2.63
N ILE A 74 -22.79 -12.40 -2.91
CA ILE A 74 -23.02 -11.14 -2.19
C ILE A 74 -23.98 -10.28 -3.00
N MET A 75 -25.04 -9.77 -2.33
CA MET A 75 -25.97 -8.82 -2.92
C MET A 75 -25.89 -7.48 -2.19
N VAL A 76 -25.59 -6.41 -2.91
CA VAL A 76 -25.47 -5.07 -2.35
C VAL A 76 -26.14 -4.02 -3.24
N ASN A 77 -26.61 -2.95 -2.62
CA ASN A 77 -27.04 -1.76 -3.34
C ASN A 77 -25.80 -0.91 -3.68
N VAL A 78 -25.67 -0.49 -4.94
CA VAL A 78 -24.51 0.23 -5.46
C VAL A 78 -24.89 1.53 -6.16
N GLY A 79 -23.93 2.43 -6.34
CA GLY A 79 -24.17 3.71 -7.02
C GLY A 79 -24.84 4.77 -6.14
N GLY A 80 -24.88 4.55 -4.82
CA GLY A 80 -25.48 5.45 -3.83
C GLY A 80 -27.00 5.35 -3.73
N GLN A 81 -27.58 6.04 -2.75
CA GLN A 81 -29.01 5.94 -2.40
C GLN A 81 -29.98 6.31 -3.53
N LYS A 82 -29.55 7.10 -4.50
CA LYS A 82 -30.39 7.57 -5.60
C LYS A 82 -30.32 6.68 -6.86
N ALA A 83 -29.35 5.77 -6.94
CA ALA A 83 -29.14 4.98 -8.16
C ALA A 83 -30.08 3.78 -8.27
N GLY A 84 -30.58 3.25 -7.15
CA GLY A 84 -31.52 2.12 -7.10
C GLY A 84 -30.99 0.86 -7.79
N LYS A 85 -29.67 0.72 -7.95
CA LYS A 85 -29.04 -0.40 -8.63
C LYS A 85 -28.56 -1.45 -7.62
N PHE A 86 -28.78 -2.71 -7.99
CA PHE A 86 -28.33 -3.85 -7.21
C PHE A 86 -27.21 -4.59 -7.92
N LEU A 87 -26.17 -4.87 -7.18
CA LEU A 87 -25.09 -5.73 -7.61
C LEU A 87 -25.25 -7.10 -6.94
N LYS A 88 -25.23 -8.14 -7.76
CA LYS A 88 -25.08 -9.52 -7.33
C LYS A 88 -23.73 -10.02 -7.81
N ALA A 89 -22.82 -10.36 -6.88
CA ALA A 89 -21.46 -10.77 -7.19
C ALA A 89 -21.10 -12.07 -6.47
N GLY A 90 -20.57 -13.03 -7.23
CA GLY A 90 -19.90 -14.20 -6.67
C GLY A 90 -18.43 -13.87 -6.46
N ILE A 91 -17.96 -13.86 -5.22
CA ILE A 91 -16.57 -13.58 -4.87
C ILE A 91 -15.99 -14.79 -4.16
N VAL A 92 -14.80 -15.18 -4.58
CA VAL A 92 -14.01 -16.25 -3.96
C VAL A 92 -12.68 -15.66 -3.54
N LEU A 93 -12.29 -15.89 -2.29
CA LEU A 93 -10.99 -15.50 -1.78
C LEU A 93 -10.05 -16.70 -1.76
N GLU A 94 -8.81 -16.50 -2.14
CA GLU A 94 -7.73 -17.42 -1.88
C GLU A 94 -7.03 -16.99 -0.59
N MET A 95 -7.27 -17.75 0.49
CA MET A 95 -6.80 -17.45 1.82
C MET A 95 -5.52 -18.21 2.14
N ASN A 96 -4.64 -17.56 2.90
CA ASN A 96 -3.42 -18.18 3.41
C ASN A 96 -3.75 -19.15 4.57
N PRO A 97 -3.60 -20.47 4.39
CA PRO A 97 -3.90 -21.44 5.45
C PRO A 97 -2.94 -21.34 6.65
N GLY A 98 -1.77 -20.74 6.47
CA GLY A 98 -0.80 -20.51 7.54
C GLY A 98 -1.19 -19.41 8.52
N LYS A 99 -2.22 -18.60 8.21
CA LYS A 99 -2.70 -17.52 9.10
C LYS A 99 -3.76 -18.04 10.09
N LYS A 100 -3.30 -18.74 11.13
CA LYS A 100 -4.15 -19.32 12.19
C LYS A 100 -5.06 -18.31 12.91
N ALA A 101 -4.76 -17.02 12.84
CA ALA A 101 -5.62 -15.95 13.38
C ALA A 101 -6.94 -15.78 12.59
N ASN A 102 -7.00 -16.27 11.35
CA ASN A 102 -8.14 -16.10 10.46
C ASN A 102 -8.82 -17.41 10.09
N MET A 103 -8.12 -18.55 10.26
CA MET A 103 -8.58 -19.85 9.80
C MET A 103 -8.39 -20.93 10.87
N THR A 104 -9.30 -21.88 10.89
CA THR A 104 -9.18 -23.11 11.70
C THR A 104 -8.14 -24.06 11.08
N GLU A 105 -7.69 -25.05 11.82
CA GLU A 105 -6.79 -26.10 11.31
C GLU A 105 -7.42 -26.91 10.17
N GLU A 106 -8.74 -26.99 10.13
CA GLU A 106 -9.51 -27.65 9.06
C GLU A 106 -9.65 -26.78 7.79
N GLY A 107 -9.19 -25.52 7.84
CA GLY A 107 -9.23 -24.59 6.72
C GLY A 107 -10.58 -23.89 6.54
N ALA A 108 -11.40 -23.80 7.58
CA ALA A 108 -12.57 -22.93 7.61
C ALA A 108 -12.20 -21.54 8.16
N LEU A 109 -12.96 -20.51 7.81
CA LEU A 109 -12.81 -19.18 8.41
C LEU A 109 -13.24 -19.21 9.89
N LEU A 110 -12.51 -18.47 10.72
CA LEU A 110 -12.99 -18.14 12.05
C LEU A 110 -14.13 -17.12 11.93
N PRO A 111 -15.18 -17.19 12.79
CA PRO A 111 -16.36 -16.31 12.69
C PRO A 111 -16.01 -14.81 12.69
N GLU A 112 -14.99 -14.43 13.46
CA GLU A 112 -14.51 -13.04 13.50
C GLU A 112 -13.87 -12.60 12.18
N ALA A 113 -13.09 -13.48 11.55
CA ALA A 113 -12.46 -13.23 10.25
C ALA A 113 -13.53 -13.16 9.16
N GLU A 114 -14.50 -14.07 9.15
CA GLU A 114 -15.62 -14.07 8.22
C GLU A 114 -16.42 -12.77 8.29
N THR A 115 -16.74 -12.32 9.51
CA THR A 115 -17.46 -11.04 9.71
C THR A 115 -16.68 -9.86 9.16
N LYS A 116 -15.37 -9.77 9.45
CA LYS A 116 -14.51 -8.69 8.93
C LYS A 116 -14.41 -8.72 7.41
N ILE A 117 -14.30 -9.89 6.83
CA ILE A 117 -14.23 -10.09 5.38
C ILE A 117 -15.52 -9.61 4.70
N LEU A 118 -16.67 -10.09 5.19
CA LEU A 118 -17.97 -9.73 4.62
C LEU A 118 -18.24 -8.22 4.75
N ASP A 119 -18.02 -7.65 5.93
CA ASP A 119 -18.23 -6.21 6.16
C ASP A 119 -17.34 -5.36 5.25
N THR A 120 -16.03 -5.64 5.21
CA THR A 120 -15.08 -4.91 4.37
C THR A 120 -15.43 -5.04 2.88
N THR A 121 -15.72 -6.25 2.41
CA THR A 121 -16.09 -6.48 1.01
C THR A 121 -17.36 -5.75 0.65
N MET A 122 -18.40 -5.83 1.47
CA MET A 122 -19.66 -5.11 1.24
C MET A 122 -19.47 -3.59 1.25
N GLN A 123 -18.63 -3.06 2.15
CA GLN A 123 -18.32 -1.64 2.20
C GLN A 123 -17.63 -1.16 0.91
N ILE A 124 -16.67 -1.91 0.40
CA ILE A 124 -15.98 -1.61 -0.86
C ILE A 124 -16.98 -1.60 -2.01
N LEU A 125 -17.80 -2.66 -2.14
CA LEU A 125 -18.77 -2.77 -3.23
C LEU A 125 -19.83 -1.65 -3.19
N ARG A 126 -20.31 -1.26 -1.99
CA ARG A 126 -21.28 -0.16 -1.84
C ARG A 126 -20.68 1.21 -2.17
N SER A 127 -19.41 1.42 -1.88
CA SER A 127 -18.71 2.68 -2.12
C SER A 127 -18.17 2.81 -3.54
N ALA A 128 -18.08 1.69 -4.27
CA ALA A 128 -17.58 1.67 -5.65
C ALA A 128 -18.53 2.42 -6.60
N LYS A 129 -17.95 3.13 -7.55
CA LYS A 129 -18.69 3.78 -8.63
C LYS A 129 -19.12 2.75 -9.67
N LEU A 130 -20.18 3.06 -10.43
CA LEU A 130 -20.69 2.14 -11.45
C LEU A 130 -19.67 1.79 -12.53
N ASP A 131 -18.78 2.70 -12.87
CA ASP A 131 -17.67 2.49 -13.82
C ASP A 131 -16.57 1.57 -13.30
N GLU A 132 -16.42 1.43 -11.98
CA GLU A 132 -15.48 0.47 -11.38
C GLU A 132 -15.92 -0.99 -11.58
N PHE A 133 -17.17 -1.20 -11.96
CA PHE A 133 -17.73 -2.52 -12.24
C PHE A 133 -17.59 -2.95 -13.71
N ASP A 134 -17.02 -2.10 -14.56
CA ASP A 134 -16.72 -2.45 -15.93
C ASP A 134 -15.68 -3.58 -16.01
N ALA A 135 -15.79 -4.45 -17.01
CA ALA A 135 -14.89 -5.57 -17.19
C ALA A 135 -13.40 -5.15 -17.26
N THR A 136 -13.14 -3.96 -17.79
CA THR A 136 -11.79 -3.40 -17.91
C THR A 136 -11.18 -2.95 -16.57
N ARG A 137 -12.01 -2.79 -15.52
CA ARG A 137 -11.61 -2.32 -14.19
C ARG A 137 -11.76 -3.36 -13.09
N GLN A 138 -12.16 -4.56 -13.43
CA GLN A 138 -12.36 -5.64 -12.45
C GLN A 138 -11.06 -5.99 -11.71
N ASP A 139 -9.91 -5.87 -12.36
CA ASP A 139 -8.62 -6.16 -11.69
C ASP A 139 -8.28 -5.10 -10.64
N ASP A 140 -8.61 -3.83 -10.88
CA ASP A 140 -8.47 -2.77 -9.87
C ASP A 140 -9.39 -3.04 -8.66
N LEU A 141 -10.62 -3.48 -8.92
CA LEU A 141 -11.58 -3.82 -7.86
C LEU A 141 -11.10 -5.03 -7.03
N LYS A 142 -10.60 -6.09 -7.68
CA LYS A 142 -10.00 -7.25 -6.99
C LYS A 142 -8.83 -6.84 -6.12
N LYS A 143 -7.92 -6.02 -6.68
CA LYS A 143 -6.77 -5.49 -5.95
C LYS A 143 -7.20 -4.69 -4.73
N LYS A 144 -8.15 -3.78 -4.87
CA LYS A 144 -8.70 -2.98 -3.77
C LYS A 144 -9.28 -3.84 -2.66
N ILE A 145 -10.05 -4.89 -3.01
CA ILE A 145 -10.61 -5.83 -2.04
C ILE A 145 -9.48 -6.58 -1.32
N LYS A 146 -8.49 -7.11 -2.05
CA LYS A 146 -7.33 -7.81 -1.51
C LYS A 146 -6.56 -6.96 -0.51
N ASP A 147 -6.21 -5.72 -0.89
CA ASP A 147 -5.40 -4.82 -0.09
C ASP A 147 -6.11 -4.43 1.21
N GLU A 148 -7.41 -4.09 1.13
CA GLU A 148 -8.20 -3.75 2.31
C GLU A 148 -8.40 -4.95 3.25
N LEU A 149 -8.63 -6.15 2.70
CA LEU A 149 -8.73 -7.37 3.50
C LEU A 149 -7.40 -7.69 4.19
N ASN A 150 -6.27 -7.56 3.50
CA ASN A 150 -4.95 -7.75 4.09
C ASN A 150 -4.64 -6.70 5.17
N THR A 151 -5.16 -5.49 5.05
CA THR A 151 -5.06 -4.46 6.09
C THR A 151 -5.86 -4.85 7.34
N LYS A 152 -7.05 -5.42 7.19
CA LYS A 152 -7.95 -5.80 8.31
C LYS A 152 -7.57 -7.11 8.98
N LEU A 153 -7.11 -8.09 8.21
CA LEU A 153 -6.81 -9.45 8.66
C LEU A 153 -5.33 -9.68 8.98
N GLY A 154 -4.48 -8.74 8.59
CA GLY A 154 -3.02 -8.83 8.63
C GLY A 154 -2.40 -9.16 7.27
N PRO A 155 -1.18 -8.68 7.02
CA PRO A 155 -0.50 -8.85 5.74
C PRO A 155 -0.38 -10.31 5.31
N GLY A 156 -0.65 -10.60 4.03
CA GLY A 156 -0.55 -11.93 3.47
C GLY A 156 -1.62 -12.91 3.94
N SER A 157 -2.75 -12.44 4.48
CA SER A 157 -3.91 -13.26 4.84
C SER A 157 -4.71 -13.68 3.61
N VAL A 158 -4.81 -12.81 2.62
CA VAL A 158 -5.48 -13.05 1.33
C VAL A 158 -4.43 -13.05 0.24
N TYR A 159 -4.30 -14.16 -0.46
CA TYR A 159 -3.39 -14.31 -1.59
C TYR A 159 -3.98 -13.69 -2.85
N ASP A 160 -5.28 -13.98 -3.12
CA ASP A 160 -5.95 -13.41 -4.27
C ASP A 160 -7.47 -13.34 -4.10
N VAL A 161 -8.11 -12.58 -5.02
CA VAL A 161 -9.56 -12.35 -5.07
C VAL A 161 -10.06 -12.69 -6.46
N TYR A 162 -11.06 -13.57 -6.54
CA TYR A 162 -11.69 -14.00 -7.79
C TYR A 162 -13.15 -13.54 -7.82
N ILE A 163 -13.55 -12.94 -8.92
CA ILE A 163 -14.95 -12.61 -9.19
C ILE A 163 -15.49 -13.66 -10.15
N THR A 164 -16.35 -14.55 -9.67
CA THR A 164 -16.86 -15.70 -10.42
C THR A 164 -18.18 -15.45 -11.12
N SER A 165 -18.95 -14.48 -10.64
CA SER A 165 -20.17 -14.00 -11.29
C SER A 165 -20.38 -12.53 -10.96
N PHE A 166 -21.02 -11.82 -11.90
CA PHE A 166 -21.24 -10.40 -11.76
C PHE A 166 -22.51 -10.00 -12.50
N LEU A 167 -23.50 -9.51 -11.79
CA LEU A 167 -24.76 -9.04 -12.36
C LEU A 167 -25.15 -7.70 -11.73
N LEU A 168 -25.25 -6.68 -12.56
CA LEU A 168 -25.71 -5.35 -12.18
C LEU A 168 -27.13 -5.14 -12.75
N GLN A 169 -28.09 -4.81 -11.87
CA GLN A 169 -29.50 -4.55 -12.22
C GLN A 169 -29.94 -3.16 -11.79
#